data_2956814507c281f19b3dc998f4bebf98
#
_entry.id   2956814507c281f19b3dc998f4bebf98
#
_cell.length_a   1.000
_cell.length_b   1.000
_cell.length_c   1.000
_cell.angle_alpha   90.00
_cell.angle_beta   90.00
_cell.angle_gamma   90.00
#
_symmetry.space_group_name_H-M   'P 1'
#
loop_
_entity.id
_entity.type
_entity.pdbx_description
1 polymer ?
#
loop_
_entity_poly.entity_id
_entity_poly.type
_entity_poly.pdbx_seq_one_letter_code
_entity_poly.pdbx_strand_id
1 'polypeptide(L)'
;MLRVWCVVVALLCCASLVQAQERVTLPSLDRSGGDEPIALIGFWFAAPTSTSAPAVVLLHGCGGTYNREHELSARTLEYAHLLNEHGMHALVLDSLTPRGEKELCTQRIGTRRVTQANRRLDALAAVAWLAHRPGVDAQRIGLMGWSNGGSTLLAALNMRHADVASAATQPAFAVAFYPGCESDLKRGFETHTKLLMLVGEADDWTPASPCHELADAARGAVPEIDGYAGAYHGFDSTAPLRLRKDVPNGAHPGQGVHVGGDAAAFAASRERLLRFLAQQQQ
;
A
#
# COMPACT_ATOMS: atom_id res chain seq x y z
N MET A 1 -51.32 7.82 -50.61
CA MET A 1 -50.23 6.90 -50.31
C MET A 1 -49.31 7.56 -49.31
N LEU A 2 -49.48 7.24 -47.99
CA LEU A 2 -48.68 7.82 -46.92
C LEU A 2 -47.53 6.85 -46.64
N ARG A 3 -46.26 7.27 -46.81
CA ARG A 3 -45.07 6.51 -46.46
C ARG A 3 -44.71 6.79 -45.00
N VAL A 4 -44.90 5.79 -44.12
CA VAL A 4 -44.46 5.80 -42.74
C VAL A 4 -42.97 5.42 -42.73
N TRP A 5 -42.13 6.35 -42.28
CA TRP A 5 -40.72 6.08 -41.99
C TRP A 5 -40.58 5.60 -40.54
N CYS A 6 -40.25 4.34 -40.34
CA CYS A 6 -39.85 3.84 -39.04
C CYS A 6 -38.40 4.25 -38.76
N VAL A 7 -38.21 5.15 -37.79
CA VAL A 7 -36.88 5.45 -37.23
C VAL A 7 -36.58 4.42 -36.17
N VAL A 8 -35.62 3.53 -36.45
CA VAL A 8 -35.06 2.60 -35.46
C VAL A 8 -34.01 3.34 -34.65
N VAL A 9 -34.34 3.70 -33.40
CA VAL A 9 -33.36 4.24 -32.45
C VAL A 9 -32.62 3.07 -31.83
N ALA A 10 -31.38 2.85 -32.22
CA ALA A 10 -30.48 1.90 -31.60
C ALA A 10 -30.01 2.48 -30.25
N LEU A 11 -30.56 1.97 -29.14
CA LEU A 11 -30.01 2.24 -27.80
C LEU A 11 -28.68 1.47 -27.67
N LEU A 12 -27.57 2.19 -27.79
CA LEU A 12 -26.27 1.70 -27.34
C LEU A 12 -26.28 1.63 -25.81
N CYS A 13 -26.55 0.46 -25.24
CA CYS A 13 -26.24 0.17 -23.86
C CYS A 13 -24.72 0.17 -23.69
N CYS A 14 -24.13 1.26 -23.17
CA CYS A 14 -22.80 1.24 -22.59
C CYS A 14 -22.87 0.38 -21.34
N ALA A 15 -22.62 -0.94 -21.49
CA ALA A 15 -22.33 -1.81 -20.35
C ALA A 15 -21.01 -1.31 -19.77
N SER A 16 -21.08 -0.58 -18.64
CA SER A 16 -19.91 -0.34 -17.80
C SER A 16 -19.39 -1.70 -17.33
N LEU A 17 -18.31 -2.17 -17.94
CA LEU A 17 -17.59 -3.34 -17.47
C LEU A 17 -17.08 -3.01 -16.07
N VAL A 18 -17.85 -3.38 -15.05
CA VAL A 18 -17.31 -3.49 -13.69
C VAL A 18 -16.20 -4.53 -13.79
N GLN A 19 -14.98 -4.06 -13.79
CA GLN A 19 -13.82 -4.93 -13.87
C GLN A 19 -13.76 -5.71 -12.57
N ALA A 20 -14.10 -6.99 -12.63
CA ALA A 20 -14.16 -7.87 -11.47
C ALA A 20 -12.75 -8.04 -10.91
N GLN A 21 -12.62 -7.92 -9.59
CA GLN A 21 -11.40 -8.32 -8.91
C GLN A 21 -11.15 -9.81 -9.15
N GLU A 22 -9.92 -10.16 -9.53
CA GLU A 22 -9.47 -11.53 -9.65
C GLU A 22 -8.71 -11.95 -8.39
N ARG A 23 -9.14 -12.99 -7.72
CA ARG A 23 -8.35 -13.57 -6.62
C ARG A 23 -7.23 -14.42 -7.20
N VAL A 24 -5.99 -14.06 -6.84
CA VAL A 24 -4.77 -14.74 -7.29
C VAL A 24 -4.00 -15.33 -6.10
N THR A 25 -3.14 -16.29 -6.38
CA THR A 25 -2.20 -16.85 -5.41
C THR A 25 -0.79 -16.66 -5.94
N LEU A 26 0.13 -16.24 -5.07
CA LEU A 26 1.54 -16.07 -5.41
C LEU A 26 2.43 -16.59 -4.27
N PRO A 27 3.60 -17.21 -4.59
CA PRO A 27 4.51 -17.71 -3.57
C PRO A 27 5.23 -16.54 -2.90
N SER A 28 5.32 -16.55 -1.56
CA SER A 28 6.21 -15.67 -0.81
C SER A 28 7.67 -16.08 -0.98
N LEU A 29 8.58 -15.13 -0.80
CA LEU A 29 9.99 -15.43 -0.56
C LEU A 29 10.27 -15.86 0.89
N ASP A 30 9.28 -15.70 1.79
CA ASP A 30 9.35 -16.12 3.17
C ASP A 30 9.18 -17.65 3.30
N ARG A 31 10.19 -18.31 3.85
CA ARG A 31 10.22 -19.75 4.12
C ARG A 31 10.22 -20.08 5.62
N SER A 32 9.89 -19.09 6.45
CA SER A 32 9.88 -19.27 7.91
C SER A 32 8.88 -20.32 8.42
N GLY A 33 7.92 -20.73 7.58
CA GLY A 33 6.93 -21.76 7.87
C GLY A 33 7.32 -23.18 7.48
N GLY A 34 8.49 -23.40 6.85
CA GLY A 34 8.95 -24.71 6.36
C GLY A 34 9.63 -24.63 5.00
N ASP A 35 9.79 -25.80 4.35
CA ASP A 35 10.46 -25.90 3.05
C ASP A 35 9.65 -25.25 1.89
N GLU A 36 8.32 -25.31 1.99
CA GLU A 36 7.44 -24.74 0.99
C GLU A 36 7.19 -23.24 1.20
N PRO A 37 7.17 -22.43 0.12
CA PRO A 37 6.80 -21.02 0.21
C PRO A 37 5.38 -20.85 0.73
N ILE A 38 5.15 -19.83 1.55
CA ILE A 38 3.79 -19.44 1.94
C ILE A 38 3.03 -18.98 0.69
N ALA A 39 1.87 -19.58 0.44
CA ALA A 39 0.97 -19.22 -0.63
C ALA A 39 0.19 -17.95 -0.24
N LEU A 40 0.65 -16.78 -0.66
CA LEU A 40 0.00 -15.50 -0.40
C LEU A 40 -1.28 -15.37 -1.22
N ILE A 41 -2.26 -14.66 -0.66
CA ILE A 41 -3.48 -14.28 -1.34
C ILE A 41 -3.30 -12.89 -1.91
N GLY A 42 -3.61 -12.71 -3.19
CA GLY A 42 -3.68 -11.41 -3.83
C GLY A 42 -5.07 -11.16 -4.43
N PHE A 43 -5.45 -9.89 -4.54
CA PHE A 43 -6.62 -9.47 -5.29
C PHE A 43 -6.16 -8.52 -6.39
N TRP A 44 -6.29 -8.96 -7.62
CA TRP A 44 -5.88 -8.24 -8.80
C TRP A 44 -7.01 -7.38 -9.34
N PHE A 45 -6.71 -6.12 -9.59
CA PHE A 45 -7.58 -5.14 -10.21
C PHE A 45 -6.88 -4.67 -11.50
N ALA A 46 -7.34 -5.15 -12.63
CA ALA A 46 -6.77 -4.77 -13.91
C ALA A 46 -7.25 -3.37 -14.32
N ALA A 47 -6.35 -2.48 -14.72
CA ALA A 47 -6.75 -1.23 -15.34
C ALA A 47 -7.35 -1.46 -16.73
N PRO A 48 -8.31 -0.65 -17.19
CA PRO A 48 -8.91 -0.76 -18.51
C PRO A 48 -7.95 -0.22 -19.59
N THR A 49 -6.91 -0.97 -19.90
CA THR A 49 -5.89 -0.60 -20.89
C THR A 49 -5.67 -1.73 -21.88
N SER A 50 -5.37 -1.38 -23.13
CA SER A 50 -5.00 -2.34 -24.19
C SER A 50 -3.49 -2.52 -24.34
N THR A 51 -2.70 -1.76 -23.59
CA THR A 51 -1.23 -1.78 -23.61
C THR A 51 -0.68 -2.18 -22.25
N SER A 52 0.61 -2.52 -22.20
CA SER A 52 1.31 -2.73 -20.94
C SER A 52 1.24 -1.47 -20.08
N ALA A 53 0.86 -1.63 -18.81
CA ALA A 53 0.63 -0.53 -17.87
C ALA A 53 1.39 -0.71 -16.56
N PRO A 54 1.65 0.39 -15.80
CA PRO A 54 2.19 0.32 -14.46
C PRO A 54 1.31 -0.53 -13.53
N ALA A 55 1.91 -1.15 -12.53
CA ALA A 55 1.18 -1.88 -11.50
C ALA A 55 1.65 -1.49 -10.10
N VAL A 56 0.74 -1.46 -9.14
CA VAL A 56 1.03 -1.08 -7.76
C VAL A 56 0.59 -2.19 -6.80
N VAL A 57 1.51 -2.66 -5.95
CA VAL A 57 1.17 -3.56 -4.84
C VAL A 57 0.67 -2.73 -3.68
N LEU A 58 -0.53 -3.01 -3.19
CA LEU A 58 -1.14 -2.36 -2.03
C LEU A 58 -0.89 -3.20 -0.77
N LEU A 59 -0.21 -2.61 0.21
CA LEU A 59 0.20 -3.24 1.46
C LEU A 59 -0.66 -2.73 2.62
N HIS A 60 -1.54 -3.58 3.13
CA HIS A 60 -2.45 -3.26 4.23
C HIS A 60 -1.74 -2.86 5.52
N GLY A 61 -2.40 -2.07 6.38
CA GLY A 61 -1.93 -1.73 7.73
C GLY A 61 -1.98 -2.93 8.69
N CYS A 62 -1.78 -2.65 9.99
CA CYS A 62 -1.81 -3.69 11.01
C CYS A 62 -3.18 -4.39 11.17
N GLY A 63 -4.27 -3.78 10.71
CA GLY A 63 -5.62 -4.35 10.77
C GLY A 63 -5.89 -5.48 9.77
N GLY A 64 -4.93 -5.80 8.89
CA GLY A 64 -5.12 -6.80 7.83
C GLY A 64 -5.82 -6.23 6.59
N THR A 65 -6.14 -7.13 5.68
CA THR A 65 -6.72 -6.83 4.36
C THR A 65 -8.23 -6.67 4.42
N TYR A 66 -8.88 -7.35 5.39
CA TYR A 66 -10.33 -7.47 5.46
C TYR A 66 -10.95 -6.57 6.53
N ASN A 67 -12.20 -6.19 6.30
CA ASN A 67 -13.09 -5.58 7.29
C ASN A 67 -13.69 -6.68 8.22
N ARG A 68 -14.61 -6.29 9.11
CA ARG A 68 -15.28 -7.21 10.04
C ARG A 68 -16.21 -8.20 9.36
N GLU A 69 -16.71 -7.85 8.20
CA GLU A 69 -17.60 -8.64 7.34
C GLU A 69 -16.84 -9.61 6.43
N HIS A 70 -15.50 -9.69 6.57
CA HIS A 70 -14.60 -10.50 5.74
C HIS A 70 -14.54 -10.07 4.26
N GLU A 71 -14.85 -8.82 3.98
CA GLU A 71 -14.67 -8.19 2.68
C GLU A 71 -13.39 -7.36 2.65
N LEU A 72 -12.86 -7.04 1.47
CA LEU A 72 -11.75 -6.10 1.36
C LEU A 72 -12.12 -4.76 2.00
N SER A 73 -11.19 -4.17 2.74
CA SER A 73 -11.45 -2.90 3.41
C SER A 73 -11.80 -1.80 2.40
N ALA A 74 -12.73 -0.91 2.77
CA ALA A 74 -13.20 0.18 1.92
C ALA A 74 -12.03 1.04 1.40
N ARG A 75 -11.06 1.36 2.25
CA ARG A 75 -9.83 2.08 1.85
C ARG A 75 -9.10 1.34 0.74
N THR A 76 -8.87 0.04 0.91
CA THR A 76 -8.14 -0.77 -0.07
C THR A 76 -8.84 -0.76 -1.43
N LEU A 77 -10.17 -0.90 -1.43
CA LEU A 77 -10.98 -0.86 -2.65
C LEU A 77 -10.93 0.54 -3.29
N GLU A 78 -11.05 1.59 -2.49
CA GLU A 78 -10.99 2.98 -2.98
C GLU A 78 -9.67 3.26 -3.71
N TYR A 79 -8.52 2.89 -3.12
CA TYR A 79 -7.23 3.13 -3.74
C TYR A 79 -6.96 2.19 -4.93
N ALA A 80 -7.46 0.95 -4.91
CA ALA A 80 -7.37 0.07 -6.08
C ALA A 80 -8.15 0.64 -7.28
N HIS A 81 -9.36 1.15 -7.05
CA HIS A 81 -10.14 1.82 -8.09
C HIS A 81 -9.50 3.13 -8.55
N LEU A 82 -9.00 3.95 -7.62
CA LEU A 82 -8.27 5.17 -7.95
C LEU A 82 -7.09 4.90 -8.90
N LEU A 83 -6.31 3.86 -8.64
CA LEU A 83 -5.22 3.46 -9.52
C LEU A 83 -5.71 3.03 -10.90
N ASN A 84 -6.80 2.24 -10.95
CA ASN A 84 -7.40 1.82 -12.22
C ASN A 84 -7.93 3.01 -13.05
N GLU A 85 -8.57 3.98 -12.42
CA GLU A 85 -9.03 5.23 -13.05
C GLU A 85 -7.89 6.03 -13.67
N HIS A 86 -6.67 5.87 -13.11
CA HIS A 86 -5.45 6.48 -13.61
C HIS A 86 -4.58 5.54 -14.45
N GLY A 87 -5.16 4.46 -15.01
CA GLY A 87 -4.48 3.57 -15.94
C GLY A 87 -3.40 2.68 -15.32
N MET A 88 -3.41 2.49 -14.00
CA MET A 88 -2.50 1.62 -13.28
C MET A 88 -3.24 0.38 -12.77
N HIS A 89 -2.64 -0.79 -12.91
CA HIS A 89 -3.13 -2.00 -12.25
C HIS A 89 -2.88 -1.93 -10.74
N ALA A 90 -3.71 -2.63 -9.95
CA ALA A 90 -3.49 -2.77 -8.52
C ALA A 90 -3.49 -4.24 -8.09
N LEU A 91 -2.58 -4.61 -7.21
CA LEU A 91 -2.52 -5.90 -6.53
C LEU A 91 -2.64 -5.68 -5.02
N VAL A 92 -3.77 -5.98 -4.44
CA VAL A 92 -3.93 -6.00 -2.98
C VAL A 92 -3.32 -7.28 -2.43
N LEU A 93 -2.33 -7.16 -1.57
CA LEU A 93 -1.60 -8.30 -1.02
C LEU A 93 -2.04 -8.58 0.42
N ASP A 94 -2.43 -9.83 0.70
CA ASP A 94 -2.73 -10.33 2.04
C ASP A 94 -1.54 -11.14 2.58
N SER A 95 -0.83 -10.55 3.54
CA SER A 95 0.30 -11.16 4.22
C SER A 95 -0.08 -11.89 5.52
N LEU A 96 -1.27 -11.66 6.07
CA LEU A 96 -1.64 -12.14 7.40
C LEU A 96 -2.47 -13.43 7.37
N THR A 97 -3.56 -13.44 6.61
CA THR A 97 -4.48 -14.60 6.57
C THR A 97 -3.79 -15.91 6.20
N PRO A 98 -2.84 -15.96 5.24
CA PRO A 98 -2.11 -17.19 4.93
C PRO A 98 -1.27 -17.72 6.10
N ARG A 99 -0.97 -16.89 7.10
CA ARG A 99 -0.23 -17.26 8.32
C ARG A 99 -1.14 -17.46 9.53
N GLY A 100 -2.46 -17.46 9.33
CA GLY A 100 -3.46 -17.61 10.39
C GLY A 100 -3.61 -16.38 11.29
N GLU A 101 -3.09 -15.23 10.87
CA GLU A 101 -3.26 -13.95 11.58
C GLU A 101 -4.38 -13.12 10.93
N LYS A 102 -5.12 -12.39 11.76
CA LYS A 102 -6.17 -11.48 11.29
C LYS A 102 -5.72 -10.02 11.37
N GLU A 103 -4.98 -9.69 12.42
CA GLU A 103 -4.51 -8.34 12.68
C GLU A 103 -3.24 -8.36 13.58
N LEU A 104 -2.52 -7.27 13.60
CA LEU A 104 -1.32 -7.06 14.41
C LEU A 104 -1.43 -5.82 15.30
N CYS A 105 -2.52 -5.05 15.21
CA CYS A 105 -2.65 -3.76 15.90
C CYS A 105 -2.63 -3.90 17.41
N THR A 106 -3.29 -4.94 17.94
CA THR A 106 -3.40 -5.21 19.37
C THR A 106 -2.24 -6.05 19.93
N GLN A 107 -1.32 -6.48 19.04
CA GLN A 107 -0.17 -7.29 19.42
C GLN A 107 1.05 -6.39 19.69
N ARG A 108 1.79 -6.66 20.76
CA ARG A 108 3.05 -5.96 21.06
C ARG A 108 4.10 -6.23 19.98
N ILE A 109 4.84 -5.19 19.56
CA ILE A 109 6.03 -5.35 18.72
C ILE A 109 7.03 -6.23 19.48
N GLY A 110 7.63 -7.21 18.81
CA GLY A 110 8.52 -8.21 19.43
C GLY A 110 7.84 -9.51 19.84
N THR A 111 6.49 -9.55 19.95
CA THR A 111 5.74 -10.79 20.21
C THR A 111 4.96 -11.29 19.00
N ARG A 112 4.96 -10.54 17.91
CA ARG A 112 4.22 -10.85 16.67
C ARG A 112 4.86 -12.03 15.95
N ARG A 113 4.03 -12.98 15.49
CA ARG A 113 4.48 -14.08 14.65
C ARG A 113 4.76 -13.61 13.21
N VAL A 114 3.98 -12.64 12.72
CA VAL A 114 4.21 -12.00 11.43
C VAL A 114 4.91 -10.67 11.66
N THR A 115 6.15 -10.60 11.21
CA THR A 115 7.06 -9.47 11.41
C THR A 115 7.22 -8.64 10.13
N GLN A 116 7.91 -7.51 10.23
CA GLN A 116 8.30 -6.73 9.05
C GLN A 116 9.23 -7.52 8.10
N ALA A 117 10.04 -8.44 8.63
CA ALA A 117 10.89 -9.29 7.79
C ALA A 117 10.05 -10.23 6.91
N ASN A 118 9.02 -10.88 7.46
CA ASN A 118 8.13 -11.74 6.68
C ASN A 118 7.40 -10.90 5.59
N ARG A 119 6.83 -9.77 5.99
CA ARG A 119 6.06 -8.92 5.08
C ARG A 119 6.92 -8.24 4.00
N ARG A 120 8.18 -7.92 4.31
CA ARG A 120 9.16 -7.45 3.32
C ARG A 120 9.38 -8.48 2.22
N LEU A 121 9.57 -9.75 2.59
CA LEU A 121 9.73 -10.86 1.65
C LEU A 121 8.47 -11.08 0.81
N ASP A 122 7.29 -10.88 1.39
CA ASP A 122 6.01 -10.92 0.65
C ASP A 122 5.93 -9.78 -0.38
N ALA A 123 6.33 -8.57 -0.01
CA ALA A 123 6.32 -7.42 -0.91
C ALA A 123 7.28 -7.59 -2.09
N LEU A 124 8.51 -8.09 -1.82
CA LEU A 124 9.48 -8.42 -2.87
C LEU A 124 8.97 -9.53 -3.80
N ALA A 125 8.33 -10.55 -3.24
CA ALA A 125 7.69 -11.62 -4.02
C ALA A 125 6.59 -11.08 -4.94
N ALA A 126 5.76 -10.17 -4.44
CA ALA A 126 4.68 -9.57 -5.21
C ALA A 126 5.21 -8.70 -6.37
N VAL A 127 6.29 -7.94 -6.15
CA VAL A 127 6.97 -7.17 -7.20
C VAL A 127 7.53 -8.10 -8.28
N ALA A 128 8.22 -9.16 -7.88
CA ALA A 128 8.76 -10.15 -8.82
C ALA A 128 7.65 -10.88 -9.60
N TRP A 129 6.53 -11.21 -8.94
CA TRP A 129 5.37 -11.84 -9.59
C TRP A 129 4.72 -10.91 -10.62
N LEU A 130 4.57 -9.63 -10.30
CA LEU A 130 4.03 -8.62 -11.22
C LEU A 130 4.92 -8.42 -12.43
N ALA A 131 6.25 -8.46 -12.28
CA ALA A 131 7.20 -8.30 -13.38
C ALA A 131 7.05 -9.36 -14.49
N HIS A 132 6.42 -10.50 -14.16
CA HIS A 132 6.16 -11.58 -15.11
C HIS A 132 4.68 -11.67 -15.54
N ARG A 133 3.81 -10.77 -15.02
CA ARG A 133 2.38 -10.82 -15.35
C ARG A 133 2.10 -10.16 -16.70
N PRO A 134 1.40 -10.83 -17.63
CA PRO A 134 1.00 -10.22 -18.90
C PRO A 134 0.23 -8.91 -18.70
N GLY A 135 0.53 -7.91 -19.50
CA GLY A 135 -0.09 -6.58 -19.41
C GLY A 135 0.52 -5.64 -18.37
N VAL A 136 1.48 -6.10 -17.56
CA VAL A 136 2.22 -5.26 -16.62
C VAL A 136 3.52 -4.78 -17.27
N ASP A 137 3.81 -3.49 -17.11
CA ASP A 137 5.13 -2.93 -17.41
C ASP A 137 6.08 -3.20 -16.23
N ALA A 138 6.98 -4.14 -16.43
CA ALA A 138 7.92 -4.59 -15.39
C ALA A 138 8.87 -3.48 -14.89
N GLN A 139 9.04 -2.39 -15.65
CA GLN A 139 9.88 -1.25 -15.25
C GLN A 139 9.09 -0.20 -14.46
N ARG A 140 7.76 -0.31 -14.40
CA ARG A 140 6.87 0.64 -13.72
C ARG A 140 6.01 -0.05 -12.66
N ILE A 141 6.63 -0.90 -11.83
CA ILE A 141 5.97 -1.52 -10.68
C ILE A 141 6.24 -0.67 -9.45
N GLY A 142 5.18 -0.30 -8.73
CA GLY A 142 5.24 0.47 -7.50
C GLY A 142 4.74 -0.29 -6.27
N LEU A 143 5.05 0.27 -5.10
CA LEU A 143 4.48 -0.15 -3.81
C LEU A 143 3.68 1.00 -3.21
N MET A 144 2.56 0.70 -2.58
CA MET A 144 1.81 1.66 -1.76
C MET A 144 1.37 0.98 -0.46
N GLY A 145 1.61 1.63 0.68
CA GLY A 145 1.34 1.00 1.97
C GLY A 145 0.93 1.98 3.05
N TRP A 146 0.11 1.50 3.99
CA TRP A 146 -0.45 2.28 5.09
C TRP A 146 0.07 1.76 6.43
N SER A 147 0.52 2.65 7.32
CA SER A 147 0.89 2.27 8.68
C SER A 147 1.93 1.13 8.69
N ASN A 148 1.60 -0.02 9.27
CA ASN A 148 2.42 -1.22 9.21
C ASN A 148 2.77 -1.65 7.77
N GLY A 149 1.87 -1.43 6.78
CA GLY A 149 2.15 -1.63 5.35
C GLY A 149 3.14 -0.61 4.80
N GLY A 150 3.08 0.64 5.26
CA GLY A 150 4.07 1.67 4.97
C GLY A 150 5.44 1.32 5.54
N SER A 151 5.51 0.82 6.80
CA SER A 151 6.76 0.32 7.39
C SER A 151 7.31 -0.91 6.65
N THR A 152 6.42 -1.79 6.17
CA THR A 152 6.78 -2.93 5.32
C THR A 152 7.43 -2.46 4.02
N LEU A 153 6.83 -1.44 3.41
CA LEU A 153 7.33 -0.81 2.19
C LEU A 153 8.73 -0.23 2.42
N LEU A 154 8.94 0.55 3.48
CA LEU A 154 10.28 1.08 3.81
C LEU A 154 11.30 -0.04 3.92
N ALA A 155 10.99 -1.10 4.66
CA ALA A 155 11.86 -2.26 4.78
C ALA A 155 12.11 -2.95 3.43
N ALA A 156 11.13 -2.99 2.51
CA ALA A 156 11.27 -3.60 1.18
C ALA A 156 12.05 -2.73 0.18
N LEU A 157 12.28 -1.47 0.50
CA LEU A 157 13.10 -0.55 -0.29
C LEU A 157 14.52 -0.41 0.25
N ASN A 158 14.74 -0.76 1.53
CA ASN A 158 16.00 -0.48 2.21
C ASN A 158 17.09 -1.47 1.80
N MET A 159 18.03 -1.03 0.97
CA MET A 159 19.18 -1.79 0.45
C MET A 159 20.12 -2.29 1.57
N ARG A 160 19.95 -1.83 2.82
CA ARG A 160 20.67 -2.36 3.99
C ARG A 160 20.17 -3.74 4.43
N HIS A 161 19.10 -4.24 3.84
CA HIS A 161 18.69 -5.64 3.94
C HIS A 161 19.28 -6.43 2.75
N ALA A 162 19.98 -7.52 3.03
CA ALA A 162 20.63 -8.32 2.02
C ALA A 162 19.67 -8.91 0.98
N ASP A 163 18.47 -9.30 1.41
CA ASP A 163 17.40 -9.80 0.54
C ASP A 163 16.85 -8.70 -0.41
N VAL A 164 16.81 -7.45 0.03
CA VAL A 164 16.47 -6.32 -0.83
C VAL A 164 17.60 -6.03 -1.82
N ALA A 165 18.84 -5.94 -1.32
CA ALA A 165 20.01 -5.66 -2.17
C ALA A 165 20.23 -6.71 -3.27
N SER A 166 19.84 -7.97 -3.03
CA SER A 166 19.97 -9.07 -3.98
C SER A 166 18.70 -9.34 -4.81
N ALA A 167 17.61 -8.60 -4.60
CA ALA A 167 16.37 -8.80 -5.34
C ALA A 167 16.56 -8.46 -6.82
N ALA A 168 16.16 -9.38 -7.70
CA ALA A 168 16.31 -9.22 -9.14
C ALA A 168 15.43 -8.10 -9.73
N THR A 169 14.33 -7.79 -9.06
CA THR A 169 13.40 -6.72 -9.46
C THR A 169 13.17 -5.79 -8.27
N GLN A 170 13.41 -4.51 -8.48
CA GLN A 170 13.17 -3.45 -7.51
C GLN A 170 11.92 -2.66 -7.92
N PRO A 171 11.10 -2.17 -6.98
CA PRO A 171 10.02 -1.26 -7.32
C PRO A 171 10.59 0.06 -7.86
N ALA A 172 9.97 0.61 -8.90
CA ALA A 172 10.39 1.87 -9.52
C ALA A 172 10.00 3.09 -8.67
N PHE A 173 8.89 2.98 -7.95
CA PHE A 173 8.37 4.05 -7.09
C PHE A 173 7.60 3.48 -5.90
N ALA A 174 7.41 4.30 -4.89
CA ALA A 174 6.67 3.89 -3.70
C ALA A 174 5.98 5.06 -3.00
N VAL A 175 4.85 4.79 -2.33
CA VAL A 175 4.11 5.75 -1.52
C VAL A 175 3.78 5.15 -0.16
N ALA A 176 4.27 5.76 0.91
CA ALA A 176 4.03 5.33 2.29
C ALA A 176 3.14 6.34 3.03
N PHE A 177 1.97 5.90 3.47
CA PHE A 177 1.09 6.68 4.33
C PHE A 177 1.38 6.36 5.80
N TYR A 178 1.71 7.38 6.57
CA TYR A 178 2.01 7.32 8.01
C TYR A 178 2.76 6.05 8.44
N PRO A 179 3.95 5.79 7.81
CA PRO A 179 4.76 4.62 8.16
C PRO A 179 5.40 4.76 9.54
N GLY A 180 5.73 3.64 10.20
CA GLY A 180 6.67 3.64 11.31
C GLY A 180 8.09 3.61 10.77
N CYS A 181 8.85 4.69 10.93
CA CYS A 181 10.17 4.88 10.32
C CYS A 181 11.36 4.48 11.23
N GLU A 182 11.13 4.33 12.55
CA GLU A 182 12.20 4.12 13.53
C GLU A 182 13.16 2.96 13.21
N SER A 183 12.61 1.83 12.73
CA SER A 183 13.41 0.62 12.48
C SER A 183 14.41 0.84 11.36
N ASP A 184 13.94 1.46 10.27
CA ASP A 184 14.76 1.70 9.08
C ASP A 184 15.69 2.90 9.29
N LEU A 185 15.28 3.91 10.06
CA LEU A 185 16.16 5.00 10.52
C LEU A 185 17.34 4.42 11.34
N LYS A 186 17.09 3.58 12.33
CA LYS A 186 18.12 2.94 13.16
C LYS A 186 19.06 2.04 12.36
N ARG A 187 18.55 1.37 11.31
CA ARG A 187 19.37 0.54 10.41
C ARG A 187 20.24 1.38 9.48
N GLY A 188 19.85 2.62 9.25
CA GLY A 188 20.24 3.43 8.11
C GLY A 188 19.38 3.07 6.89
N PHE A 189 18.95 4.08 6.15
CA PHE A 189 18.08 3.91 4.99
C PHE A 189 18.83 4.23 3.71
N GLU A 190 18.83 3.30 2.78
CA GLU A 190 19.43 3.44 1.47
C GLU A 190 18.51 2.84 0.40
N THR A 191 18.16 3.62 -0.60
CA THR A 191 17.25 3.19 -1.67
C THR A 191 17.58 3.84 -3.00
N HIS A 192 17.23 3.18 -4.11
CA HIS A 192 17.24 3.76 -5.45
C HIS A 192 15.83 4.04 -5.97
N THR A 193 14.81 3.66 -5.21
CA THR A 193 13.40 3.82 -5.54
C THR A 193 12.93 5.24 -5.20
N LYS A 194 12.17 5.86 -6.10
CA LYS A 194 11.48 7.13 -5.81
C LYS A 194 10.44 6.90 -4.71
N LEU A 195 10.58 7.55 -3.59
CA LEU A 195 9.71 7.36 -2.42
C LEU A 195 9.01 8.68 -2.05
N LEU A 196 7.68 8.60 -1.89
CA LEU A 196 6.87 9.64 -1.25
C LEU A 196 6.37 9.13 0.09
N MET A 197 6.62 9.88 1.16
CA MET A 197 6.06 9.67 2.49
C MET A 197 5.04 10.75 2.81
N LEU A 198 3.85 10.36 3.29
CA LEU A 198 2.74 11.23 3.67
C LEU A 198 2.48 10.99 5.16
N VAL A 199 2.77 11.98 6.02
CA VAL A 199 2.78 11.80 7.47
C VAL A 199 1.86 12.78 8.17
N GLY A 200 1.20 12.35 9.23
CA GLY A 200 0.44 13.22 10.13
C GLY A 200 1.38 13.77 11.21
N GLU A 201 1.47 15.08 11.36
CA GLU A 201 2.39 15.71 12.33
C GLU A 201 1.95 15.54 13.79
N ALA A 202 0.68 15.20 14.02
CA ALA A 202 0.14 14.87 15.35
C ALA A 202 0.03 13.35 15.59
N ASP A 203 0.55 12.51 14.68
CA ASP A 203 0.45 11.06 14.79
C ASP A 203 1.20 10.54 16.03
N ASP A 204 0.45 10.02 17.00
CA ASP A 204 0.95 9.44 18.23
C ASP A 204 1.04 7.90 18.19
N TRP A 205 0.71 7.29 17.02
CA TRP A 205 0.91 5.86 16.77
C TRP A 205 2.24 5.59 16.06
N THR A 206 2.48 6.31 14.98
CA THR A 206 3.72 6.29 14.20
C THR A 206 4.20 7.74 14.02
N PRO A 207 4.93 8.29 15.01
CA PRO A 207 5.34 9.70 14.99
C PRO A 207 6.06 10.10 13.70
N ALA A 208 5.82 11.33 13.24
CA ALA A 208 6.38 11.85 11.99
C ALA A 208 7.90 12.13 12.09
N SER A 209 8.43 12.53 13.28
CA SER A 209 9.83 12.90 13.45
C SER A 209 10.82 11.85 12.92
N PRO A 210 10.71 10.53 13.24
CA PRO A 210 11.61 9.53 12.68
C PRO A 210 11.54 9.43 11.15
N CYS A 211 10.42 9.83 10.52
CA CYS A 211 10.30 9.83 9.07
C CYS A 211 11.00 11.01 8.43
N HIS A 212 10.93 12.20 9.04
CA HIS A 212 11.72 13.36 8.63
C HIS A 212 13.22 13.07 8.76
N GLU A 213 13.65 12.57 9.91
CA GLU A 213 15.04 12.17 10.14
C GLU A 213 15.54 11.11 9.15
N LEU A 214 14.67 10.14 8.79
CA LEU A 214 15.00 9.12 7.80
C LEU A 214 15.17 9.76 6.41
N ALA A 215 14.29 10.67 6.01
CA ALA A 215 14.39 11.36 4.72
C ALA A 215 15.71 12.18 4.64
N ASP A 216 16.05 12.90 5.69
CA ASP A 216 17.27 13.71 5.75
C ASP A 216 18.56 12.86 5.74
N ALA A 217 18.51 11.67 6.37
CA ALA A 217 19.67 10.79 6.48
C ALA A 217 19.76 9.74 5.35
N ALA A 218 18.78 9.70 4.44
CA ALA A 218 18.70 8.70 3.37
C ALA A 218 19.89 8.76 2.42
N ARG A 219 20.29 7.59 1.91
CA ARG A 219 21.31 7.45 0.87
C ARG A 219 20.67 6.96 -0.43
N GLY A 220 21.27 7.36 -1.56
CA GLY A 220 20.75 7.07 -2.89
C GLY A 220 19.65 8.04 -3.29
N ALA A 221 18.45 7.57 -3.58
CA ALA A 221 17.31 8.44 -3.87
C ALA A 221 16.81 9.10 -2.58
N VAL A 222 16.69 10.41 -2.58
CA VAL A 222 16.17 11.18 -1.43
C VAL A 222 14.65 11.06 -1.40
N PRO A 223 14.05 10.57 -0.29
CA PRO A 223 12.60 10.52 -0.17
C PRO A 223 11.97 11.91 -0.17
N GLU A 224 10.84 12.04 -0.87
CA GLU A 224 9.95 13.18 -0.70
C GLU A 224 9.05 12.93 0.51
N ILE A 225 8.84 13.94 1.36
CA ILE A 225 7.99 13.83 2.54
C ILE A 225 7.10 15.06 2.68
N ASP A 226 5.79 14.81 2.83
CA ASP A 226 4.79 15.83 3.10
C ASP A 226 4.15 15.57 4.46
N GLY A 227 4.25 16.56 5.37
CA GLY A 227 3.64 16.55 6.70
C GLY A 227 2.32 17.32 6.74
N TYR A 228 1.32 16.76 7.40
CA TYR A 228 -0.01 17.36 7.56
C TYR A 228 -0.21 17.78 9.01
N ALA A 229 -0.17 19.11 9.24
CA ALA A 229 -0.31 19.69 10.57
C ALA A 229 -1.62 19.28 11.25
N GLY A 230 -1.55 18.83 12.51
CA GLY A 230 -2.72 18.40 13.30
C GLY A 230 -3.34 17.07 12.91
N ALA A 231 -2.92 16.46 11.80
CA ALA A 231 -3.43 15.18 11.36
C ALA A 231 -2.84 14.03 12.19
N TYR A 232 -3.70 13.09 12.59
CA TYR A 232 -3.36 11.87 13.30
C TYR A 232 -3.28 10.66 12.37
N HIS A 233 -3.02 9.49 12.95
CA HIS A 233 -2.95 8.23 12.22
C HIS A 233 -4.23 7.91 11.45
N GLY A 234 -4.11 7.55 10.17
CA GLY A 234 -5.26 7.22 9.33
C GLY A 234 -6.02 8.44 8.81
N PHE A 235 -5.37 9.60 8.69
CA PHE A 235 -5.95 10.86 8.24
C PHE A 235 -6.60 10.77 6.85
N ASP A 236 -6.20 9.82 6.01
CA ASP A 236 -6.73 9.53 4.68
C ASP A 236 -8.03 8.71 4.73
N SER A 237 -8.90 8.99 5.67
CA SER A 237 -10.20 8.34 5.83
C SER A 237 -11.28 9.34 6.22
N THR A 238 -12.54 8.91 6.12
CA THR A 238 -13.71 9.69 6.58
C THR A 238 -14.16 9.29 8.00
N ALA A 239 -13.45 8.35 8.64
CA ALA A 239 -13.79 7.90 9.98
C ALA A 239 -13.53 9.01 11.01
N PRO A 240 -14.41 9.20 12.01
CA PRO A 240 -14.19 10.20 13.04
C PRO A 240 -12.94 9.91 13.85
N LEU A 241 -12.25 10.95 14.29
CA LEU A 241 -11.10 10.85 15.20
C LEU A 241 -11.52 10.20 16.51
N ARG A 242 -10.76 9.20 16.96
CA ARG A 242 -11.01 8.45 18.19
C ARG A 242 -9.72 7.98 18.84
N LEU A 243 -9.74 7.82 20.17
CA LEU A 243 -8.67 7.20 20.93
C LEU A 243 -8.86 5.66 20.96
N ARG A 244 -7.85 4.91 20.49
CA ARG A 244 -7.76 3.45 20.59
C ARG A 244 -6.89 3.06 21.78
N LYS A 245 -7.52 2.63 22.86
CA LYS A 245 -6.83 2.19 24.09
C LYS A 245 -6.31 0.74 24.03
N ASP A 246 -6.78 -0.02 23.06
CA ASP A 246 -6.44 -1.42 22.83
C ASP A 246 -5.09 -1.61 22.11
N VAL A 247 -4.46 -0.52 21.68
CA VAL A 247 -3.16 -0.54 20.98
C VAL A 247 -2.02 -0.43 21.99
N PRO A 248 -1.16 -1.45 22.11
CA PRO A 248 -0.06 -1.46 23.08
C PRO A 248 1.18 -0.69 22.63
N ASN A 249 1.26 -0.37 21.33
CA ASN A 249 2.39 0.34 20.71
C ASN A 249 1.96 1.75 20.34
N GLY A 250 2.88 2.70 20.41
CA GLY A 250 2.67 4.11 20.10
C GLY A 250 3.71 4.95 20.79
N ALA A 251 3.67 6.27 20.60
CA ALA A 251 4.61 7.21 21.22
C ALA A 251 4.57 7.15 22.76
N HIS A 252 3.38 6.86 23.33
CA HIS A 252 3.16 6.76 24.77
C HIS A 252 2.52 5.40 25.11
N PRO A 253 3.33 4.34 25.30
CA PRO A 253 2.81 2.99 25.56
C PRO A 253 1.83 2.96 26.75
N GLY A 254 0.65 2.33 26.53
CA GLY A 254 -0.39 2.21 27.55
C GLY A 254 -1.37 3.38 27.62
N GLN A 255 -1.13 4.47 26.91
CA GLN A 255 -2.07 5.60 26.86
C GLN A 255 -3.08 5.48 25.69
N GLY A 256 -2.87 4.54 24.77
CA GLY A 256 -3.59 4.41 23.51
C GLY A 256 -3.05 5.34 22.45
N VAL A 257 -3.73 5.37 21.31
CA VAL A 257 -3.33 6.16 20.13
C VAL A 257 -4.54 6.77 19.45
N HIS A 258 -4.40 7.96 18.89
CA HIS A 258 -5.45 8.61 18.12
C HIS A 258 -5.47 8.08 16.68
N VAL A 259 -6.67 7.82 16.18
CA VAL A 259 -6.87 7.31 14.82
C VAL A 259 -8.15 7.91 14.25
N GLY A 260 -8.08 8.42 13.03
CA GLY A 260 -9.25 8.93 12.34
C GLY A 260 -8.91 9.85 11.18
N GLY A 261 -9.91 10.18 10.38
CA GLY A 261 -9.76 11.06 9.22
C GLY A 261 -9.57 12.52 9.62
N ASP A 262 -8.86 13.22 8.75
CA ASP A 262 -8.79 14.68 8.70
C ASP A 262 -9.12 15.11 7.27
N ALA A 263 -10.19 15.86 7.08
CA ALA A 263 -10.71 16.17 5.74
C ALA A 263 -9.71 16.99 4.89
N ALA A 264 -8.96 17.90 5.52
CA ALA A 264 -7.98 18.73 4.84
C ALA A 264 -6.74 17.90 4.45
N ALA A 265 -6.22 17.10 5.38
CA ALA A 265 -5.10 16.20 5.14
C ALA A 265 -5.46 15.12 4.11
N PHE A 266 -6.68 14.58 4.15
CA PHE A 266 -7.16 13.61 3.16
C PHE A 266 -7.17 14.21 1.75
N ALA A 267 -7.78 15.40 1.59
CA ALA A 267 -7.82 16.06 0.28
C ALA A 267 -6.42 16.39 -0.25
N ALA A 268 -5.58 16.99 0.60
CA ALA A 268 -4.22 17.38 0.23
C ALA A 268 -3.31 16.19 -0.09
N SER A 269 -3.39 15.12 0.72
CA SER A 269 -2.61 13.89 0.48
C SER A 269 -3.04 13.17 -0.80
N ARG A 270 -4.33 13.15 -1.11
CA ARG A 270 -4.85 12.57 -2.35
C ARG A 270 -4.36 13.34 -3.58
N GLU A 271 -4.42 14.66 -3.55
CA GLU A 271 -3.87 15.51 -4.61
C GLU A 271 -2.37 15.30 -4.78
N ARG A 272 -1.62 15.23 -3.67
CA ARG A 272 -0.18 14.98 -3.67
C ARG A 272 0.17 13.62 -4.26
N LEU A 273 -0.57 12.57 -3.86
CA LEU A 273 -0.46 11.23 -4.42
C LEU A 273 -0.64 11.24 -5.93
N LEU A 274 -1.72 11.84 -6.43
CA LEU A 274 -2.01 11.88 -7.87
C LEU A 274 -0.93 12.61 -8.66
N ARG A 275 -0.40 13.72 -8.16
CA ARG A 275 0.75 14.40 -8.78
C ARG A 275 1.99 13.51 -8.84
N PHE A 276 2.29 12.78 -7.78
CA PHE A 276 3.42 11.84 -7.74
C PHE A 276 3.23 10.69 -8.73
N LEU A 277 2.04 10.07 -8.75
CA LEU A 277 1.74 8.97 -9.65
C LEU A 277 1.78 9.38 -11.14
N ALA A 278 1.32 10.59 -11.47
CA ALA A 278 1.38 11.11 -12.84
C ALA A 278 2.83 11.20 -13.38
N GLN A 279 3.81 11.47 -12.51
CA GLN A 279 5.24 11.49 -12.87
C GLN A 279 5.80 10.09 -13.14
N GLN A 280 5.14 9.03 -12.65
CA GLN A 280 5.59 7.65 -12.85
C GLN A 280 4.99 6.99 -14.10
N GLN A 281 4.14 7.71 -14.82
CA GLN A 281 3.53 7.23 -16.07
C GLN A 281 4.27 7.67 -17.32
N GLN A 282 5.18 8.62 -17.18
CA GLN A 282 6.03 9.13 -18.25
C GLN A 282 7.26 8.22 -18.46
#